data_d8bcaa1a033710299279edfd74e639f5
#
_entry.id   d8bcaa1a033710299279edfd74e639f5
#
_cell.length_a   1.000
_cell.length_b   1.000
_cell.length_c   1.000
_cell.angle_alpha   90.00
_cell.angle_beta   90.00
_cell.angle_gamma   90.00
#
_symmetry.space_group_name_H-M   'P 1'
#
loop_
_entity.id
_entity.type
_entity.pdbx_description
1 polymer ?
#
loop_
_entity_poly.entity_id
_entity_poly.type
_entity_poly.pdbx_seq_one_letter_code
_entity_poly.pdbx_strand_id
1 'polypeptide(L)'
;MGNAQQTVMITGATDGLGRAAALLLVEKGYRVFAAGRSAEKRAELDRFAAAKKLPLETLEIDVCDDSSVTRAVKHILQKAANIDVLINNAGVGLMAVTEELKLDDLRRLYETNIFGLLRVTQAVLPHMRERKAGRILMLSSVAGILTPPTYGAYSSSKHAVEALSNALRLELYPFNIEVILIEPGYIMTNFQQTAKELAQSYVEGSTISPYAKIYSGAIAGATSSRRESKTTPEDCARVILHAIEASHPKARYTVTPLAKWAAFGRRILPDTLMDSFLRRKFGIVREEED
;
A
#
# COMPACT_ATOMS: atom_id res chain seq x y z
N MET A 1 -9.16 -22.32 27.51
CA MET A 1 -8.99 -20.87 27.57
C MET A 1 -9.36 -20.37 26.20
N GLY A 2 -10.43 -19.56 26.04
CA GLY A 2 -10.83 -19.04 24.76
C GLY A 2 -9.70 -18.16 24.22
N ASN A 3 -9.28 -18.39 22.98
CA ASN A 3 -8.33 -17.50 22.30
C ASN A 3 -8.94 -16.10 22.33
N ALA A 4 -8.28 -15.15 23.02
CA ALA A 4 -8.69 -13.77 23.01
C ALA A 4 -8.70 -13.29 21.56
N GLN A 5 -9.78 -12.64 21.15
CA GLN A 5 -9.96 -12.14 19.80
C GLN A 5 -8.84 -11.14 19.46
N GLN A 6 -8.03 -11.43 18.45
CA GLN A 6 -6.93 -10.55 18.03
C GLN A 6 -7.47 -9.25 17.45
N THR A 7 -6.84 -8.14 17.85
CA THR A 7 -7.18 -6.79 17.42
C THR A 7 -6.32 -6.36 16.25
N VAL A 8 -6.96 -5.93 15.16
CA VAL A 8 -6.32 -5.46 13.92
C VAL A 8 -6.66 -4.01 13.67
N MET A 9 -5.64 -3.18 13.48
CA MET A 9 -5.78 -1.81 12.99
C MET A 9 -5.37 -1.74 11.52
N ILE A 10 -6.23 -1.18 10.66
CA ILE A 10 -5.95 -1.05 9.22
C ILE A 10 -6.06 0.41 8.81
N THR A 11 -5.01 1.02 8.28
CA THR A 11 -5.08 2.36 7.72
C THR A 11 -5.54 2.33 6.25
N GLY A 12 -6.31 3.35 5.81
CA GLY A 12 -6.86 3.37 4.46
C GLY A 12 -7.85 2.24 4.19
N ALA A 13 -8.60 1.82 5.21
CA ALA A 13 -9.47 0.65 5.19
C ALA A 13 -10.88 0.90 4.64
N THR A 14 -11.18 2.11 4.21
CA THR A 14 -12.53 2.46 3.72
C THR A 14 -12.74 2.22 2.23
N ASP A 15 -11.67 1.83 1.51
CA ASP A 15 -11.72 1.57 0.06
C ASP A 15 -10.70 0.51 -0.36
N GLY A 16 -10.86 -0.05 -1.56
CA GLY A 16 -9.90 -0.92 -2.23
C GLY A 16 -9.40 -2.11 -1.40
N LEU A 17 -8.08 -2.28 -1.35
CA LEU A 17 -7.42 -3.40 -0.66
C LEU A 17 -7.68 -3.38 0.86
N GLY A 18 -7.62 -2.20 1.46
CA GLY A 18 -7.85 -2.06 2.90
C GLY A 18 -9.26 -2.45 3.30
N ARG A 19 -10.27 -2.08 2.48
CA ARG A 19 -11.66 -2.47 2.71
C ARG A 19 -11.86 -3.98 2.56
N ALA A 20 -11.30 -4.59 1.52
CA ALA A 20 -11.38 -6.03 1.32
C ALA A 20 -10.71 -6.81 2.47
N ALA A 21 -9.54 -6.33 2.94
CA ALA A 21 -8.86 -6.93 4.09
C ALA A 21 -9.68 -6.77 5.38
N ALA A 22 -10.25 -5.59 5.63
CA ALA A 22 -11.08 -5.35 6.83
C ALA A 22 -12.29 -6.28 6.88
N LEU A 23 -13.00 -6.44 5.76
CA LEU A 23 -14.17 -7.30 5.67
C LEU A 23 -13.81 -8.77 5.85
N LEU A 24 -12.75 -9.25 5.19
CA LEU A 24 -12.32 -10.64 5.34
C LEU A 24 -11.87 -10.94 6.77
N LEU A 25 -11.11 -10.04 7.39
CA LEU A 25 -10.60 -10.27 8.75
C LEU A 25 -11.72 -10.29 9.78
N VAL A 26 -12.72 -9.41 9.67
CA VAL A 26 -13.86 -9.44 10.58
C VAL A 26 -14.71 -10.70 10.39
N GLU A 27 -14.88 -11.21 9.16
CA GLU A 27 -15.54 -12.49 8.87
C GLU A 27 -14.78 -13.68 9.46
N LYS A 28 -13.45 -13.56 9.64
CA LYS A 28 -12.59 -14.56 10.29
C LYS A 28 -12.50 -14.43 11.80
N GLY A 29 -13.27 -13.54 12.40
CA GLY A 29 -13.38 -13.38 13.84
C GLY A 29 -12.36 -12.44 14.47
N TYR A 30 -11.61 -11.67 13.70
CA TYR A 30 -10.75 -10.60 14.22
C TYR A 30 -11.58 -9.40 14.66
N ARG A 31 -11.12 -8.69 15.68
CA ARG A 31 -11.62 -7.38 16.05
C ARG A 31 -10.94 -6.33 15.16
N VAL A 32 -11.69 -5.71 14.23
CA VAL A 32 -11.11 -4.85 13.21
C VAL A 32 -11.49 -3.38 13.44
N PHE A 33 -10.48 -2.53 13.50
CA PHE A 33 -10.59 -1.08 13.44
C PHE A 33 -10.18 -0.59 12.04
N ALA A 34 -11.19 -0.28 11.23
CA ALA A 34 -11.04 0.12 9.83
C ALA A 34 -10.88 1.64 9.76
N ALA A 35 -9.63 2.12 9.68
CA ALA A 35 -9.33 3.53 9.77
C ALA A 35 -9.25 4.22 8.38
N GLY A 36 -9.82 5.44 8.29
CA GLY A 36 -9.83 6.24 7.07
C GLY A 36 -10.23 7.69 7.29
N ARG A 37 -9.88 8.59 6.36
CA ARG A 37 -10.15 10.04 6.47
C ARG A 37 -11.61 10.41 6.15
N SER A 38 -12.15 9.87 5.04
CA SER A 38 -13.46 10.26 4.52
C SER A 38 -14.57 9.79 5.45
N ALA A 39 -15.32 10.74 6.03
CA ALA A 39 -16.51 10.45 6.83
C ALA A 39 -17.58 9.72 6.02
N GLU A 40 -17.77 10.09 4.76
CA GLU A 40 -18.73 9.47 3.85
C GLU A 40 -18.41 7.97 3.62
N LYS A 41 -17.15 7.65 3.25
CA LYS A 41 -16.71 6.27 3.05
C LYS A 41 -16.72 5.44 4.34
N ARG A 42 -16.45 6.06 5.49
CA ARG A 42 -16.63 5.40 6.80
C ARG A 42 -18.08 5.04 7.05
N ALA A 43 -18.98 6.01 6.87
CA ALA A 43 -20.42 5.78 7.05
C ALA A 43 -20.98 4.73 6.07
N GLU A 44 -20.46 4.66 4.84
CA GLU A 44 -20.81 3.59 3.89
C GLU A 44 -20.38 2.23 4.40
N LEU A 45 -19.13 2.11 4.88
CA LEU A 45 -18.58 0.86 5.41
C LEU A 45 -19.32 0.43 6.69
N ASP A 46 -19.67 1.36 7.58
CA ASP A 46 -20.47 1.09 8.78
C ASP A 46 -21.86 0.55 8.41
N ARG A 47 -22.54 1.17 7.45
CA ARG A 47 -23.84 0.67 6.96
C ARG A 47 -23.73 -0.73 6.37
N PHE A 48 -22.70 -0.99 5.58
CA PHE A 48 -22.44 -2.31 5.02
C PHE A 48 -22.17 -3.36 6.10
N ALA A 49 -21.34 -3.03 7.07
CA ALA A 49 -21.02 -3.91 8.19
C ALA A 49 -22.26 -4.21 9.05
N ALA A 50 -23.06 -3.16 9.37
CA ALA A 50 -24.29 -3.31 10.12
C ALA A 50 -25.32 -4.20 9.40
N ALA A 51 -25.51 -4.01 8.08
CA ALA A 51 -26.42 -4.86 7.29
C ALA A 51 -26.04 -6.34 7.29
N LYS A 52 -24.74 -6.64 7.39
CA LYS A 52 -24.20 -8.00 7.47
C LYS A 52 -23.95 -8.47 8.90
N LYS A 53 -24.27 -7.68 9.92
CA LYS A 53 -24.01 -7.97 11.34
C LYS A 53 -22.54 -8.28 11.63
N LEU A 54 -21.63 -7.61 10.92
CA LEU A 54 -20.19 -7.76 11.12
C LEU A 54 -19.71 -6.83 12.24
N PRO A 55 -18.92 -7.31 13.23
CA PRO A 55 -18.42 -6.49 14.34
C PRO A 55 -17.17 -5.66 13.90
N LEU A 56 -17.34 -4.82 12.88
CA LEU A 56 -16.33 -3.91 12.36
C LEU A 56 -16.60 -2.52 12.94
N GLU A 57 -15.54 -1.84 13.37
CA GLU A 57 -15.60 -0.44 13.81
C GLU A 57 -14.79 0.43 12.87
N THR A 58 -15.42 1.47 12.30
CA THR A 58 -14.68 2.46 11.53
C THR A 58 -14.09 3.52 12.44
N LEU A 59 -12.94 4.07 12.07
CA LEU A 59 -12.20 5.04 12.85
C LEU A 59 -11.70 6.17 11.96
N GLU A 60 -11.84 7.41 12.45
CA GLU A 60 -11.23 8.56 11.77
C GLU A 60 -9.72 8.57 12.00
N ILE A 61 -8.96 8.61 10.90
CA ILE A 61 -7.52 8.83 10.94
C ILE A 61 -7.07 9.60 9.70
N ASP A 62 -6.34 10.68 9.90
CA ASP A 62 -5.43 11.24 8.91
C ASP A 62 -4.00 10.85 9.30
N VAL A 63 -3.36 10.01 8.48
CA VAL A 63 -1.99 9.56 8.75
C VAL A 63 -0.96 10.70 8.63
N CYS A 64 -1.36 11.82 8.00
CA CYS A 64 -0.52 13.02 7.88
C CYS A 64 -0.62 13.96 9.11
N ASP A 65 -1.45 13.63 10.11
CA ASP A 65 -1.65 14.43 11.32
C ASP A 65 -1.30 13.63 12.57
N ASP A 66 -0.28 14.08 13.32
CA ASP A 66 0.20 13.45 14.55
C ASP A 66 -0.92 13.33 15.59
N SER A 67 -1.75 14.37 15.73
CA SER A 67 -2.83 14.40 16.72
C SER A 67 -3.95 13.42 16.35
N SER A 68 -4.27 13.29 15.06
CA SER A 68 -5.24 12.32 14.56
C SER A 68 -4.79 10.89 14.83
N VAL A 69 -3.51 10.58 14.51
CA VAL A 69 -2.92 9.25 14.76
C VAL A 69 -2.93 8.92 16.25
N THR A 70 -2.49 9.87 17.11
CA THR A 70 -2.45 9.68 18.57
C THR A 70 -3.83 9.41 19.13
N ARG A 71 -4.85 10.18 18.73
CA ARG A 71 -6.24 9.97 19.16
C ARG A 71 -6.76 8.59 18.72
N ALA A 72 -6.49 8.20 17.49
CA ALA A 72 -6.93 6.92 16.92
C ALA A 72 -6.34 5.73 17.69
N VAL A 73 -5.03 5.71 17.90
CA VAL A 73 -4.34 4.65 18.64
C VAL A 73 -4.83 4.59 20.09
N LYS A 74 -4.95 5.74 20.77
CA LYS A 74 -5.50 5.82 22.13
C LYS A 74 -6.91 5.25 22.21
N HIS A 75 -7.77 5.59 21.27
CA HIS A 75 -9.14 5.07 21.20
C HIS A 75 -9.17 3.54 21.07
N ILE A 76 -8.36 2.96 20.20
CA ILE A 76 -8.28 1.51 20.05
C ILE A 76 -7.81 0.85 21.36
N LEU A 77 -6.76 1.37 21.98
CA LEU A 77 -6.22 0.83 23.22
C LEU A 77 -7.19 0.91 24.40
N GLN A 78 -8.03 1.95 24.47
CA GLN A 78 -9.10 2.05 25.46
C GLN A 78 -10.21 1.00 25.25
N LYS A 79 -10.51 0.65 24.00
CA LYS A 79 -11.58 -0.32 23.67
C LYS A 79 -11.12 -1.76 23.64
N ALA A 80 -9.88 -2.02 23.23
CA ALA A 80 -9.38 -3.37 22.94
C ALA A 80 -8.17 -3.77 23.77
N ALA A 81 -7.67 -2.91 24.63
CA ALA A 81 -6.47 -3.06 25.46
C ALA A 81 -5.15 -3.24 24.66
N ASN A 82 -5.19 -3.73 23.42
CA ASN A 82 -4.00 -3.93 22.58
C ASN A 82 -4.30 -3.79 21.09
N ILE A 83 -3.23 -3.67 20.31
CA ILE A 83 -3.23 -3.82 18.84
C ILE A 83 -2.28 -4.96 18.55
N ASP A 84 -2.79 -6.10 18.10
CA ASP A 84 -1.99 -7.29 17.80
C ASP A 84 -1.40 -7.22 16.40
N VAL A 85 -2.16 -6.65 15.47
CA VAL A 85 -1.76 -6.50 14.07
C VAL A 85 -1.99 -5.07 13.60
N LEU A 86 -0.95 -4.46 13.03
CA LEU A 86 -1.04 -3.20 12.30
C LEU A 86 -0.90 -3.46 10.81
N ILE A 87 -1.86 -2.98 10.01
CA ILE A 87 -1.77 -3.01 8.55
C ILE A 87 -1.65 -1.57 8.04
N ASN A 88 -0.44 -1.18 7.67
CA ASN A 88 -0.14 0.08 7.04
C ASN A 88 -0.49 0.00 5.54
N ASN A 89 -1.75 0.28 5.22
CA ASN A 89 -2.27 0.22 3.87
C ASN A 89 -2.57 1.61 3.27
N ALA A 90 -2.72 2.65 4.07
CA ALA A 90 -2.93 4.00 3.57
C ALA A 90 -1.81 4.42 2.61
N GLY A 91 -2.18 4.98 1.47
CA GLY A 91 -1.24 5.44 0.46
C GLY A 91 -1.93 6.11 -0.70
N VAL A 92 -1.17 6.91 -1.43
CA VAL A 92 -1.61 7.59 -2.66
C VAL A 92 -0.64 7.27 -3.79
N GLY A 93 -1.15 7.31 -5.02
CA GLY A 93 -0.35 7.16 -6.23
C GLY A 93 -0.10 8.51 -6.89
N LEU A 94 0.99 8.60 -7.63
CA LEU A 94 1.32 9.76 -8.46
C LEU A 94 2.00 9.26 -9.75
N MET A 95 1.58 9.81 -10.87
CA MET A 95 2.16 9.52 -12.18
C MET A 95 2.60 10.84 -12.81
N ALA A 96 3.90 11.01 -12.96
CA ALA A 96 4.52 12.16 -13.61
C ALA A 96 5.89 11.77 -14.16
N VAL A 97 6.30 12.35 -15.30
CA VAL A 97 7.68 12.30 -15.74
C VAL A 97 8.54 13.07 -14.74
N THR A 98 9.71 12.57 -14.41
CA THR A 98 10.52 13.09 -13.29
C THR A 98 10.94 14.54 -13.49
N GLU A 99 11.22 14.96 -14.71
CA GLU A 99 11.57 16.35 -15.04
C GLU A 99 10.40 17.31 -14.82
N GLU A 100 9.17 16.88 -15.09
CA GLU A 100 7.96 17.70 -14.97
C GLU A 100 7.32 17.62 -13.58
N LEU A 101 7.84 16.74 -12.71
CA LEU A 101 7.29 16.47 -11.39
C LEU A 101 7.36 17.71 -10.49
N LYS A 102 6.22 18.21 -10.04
CA LYS A 102 6.13 19.28 -9.05
C LYS A 102 6.59 18.76 -7.68
N LEU A 103 7.54 19.44 -7.06
CA LEU A 103 8.09 19.04 -5.76
C LEU A 103 7.03 19.01 -4.66
N ASP A 104 6.00 19.83 -4.73
CA ASP A 104 4.91 19.82 -3.74
C ASP A 104 4.04 18.56 -3.87
N ASP A 105 3.86 18.01 -5.07
CA ASP A 105 3.18 16.73 -5.26
C ASP A 105 4.02 15.58 -4.72
N LEU A 106 5.35 15.63 -4.92
CA LEU A 106 6.27 14.68 -4.32
C LEU A 106 6.23 14.74 -2.78
N ARG A 107 6.25 15.94 -2.19
CA ARG A 107 6.14 16.13 -0.73
C ARG A 107 4.84 15.52 -0.19
N ARG A 108 3.69 15.80 -0.84
CA ARG A 108 2.39 15.23 -0.43
C ARG A 108 2.35 13.70 -0.55
N LEU A 109 2.97 13.15 -1.58
CA LEU A 109 3.09 11.71 -1.76
C LEU A 109 3.90 11.08 -0.60
N TYR A 110 5.06 11.67 -0.28
CA TYR A 110 5.92 11.19 0.79
C TYR A 110 5.27 11.38 2.17
N GLU A 111 4.55 12.49 2.38
CA GLU A 111 3.82 12.73 3.63
C GLU A 111 2.85 11.59 3.93
N THR A 112 2.12 11.12 2.91
CA THR A 112 1.19 10.00 3.11
C THR A 112 1.90 8.65 3.15
N ASN A 113 2.74 8.34 2.14
CA ASN A 113 3.24 6.99 1.91
C ASN A 113 4.40 6.61 2.84
N ILE A 114 5.14 7.59 3.36
CA ILE A 114 6.34 7.39 4.18
C ILE A 114 6.14 7.94 5.58
N PHE A 115 5.97 9.26 5.73
CA PHE A 115 5.88 9.89 7.04
C PHE A 115 4.62 9.43 7.79
N GLY A 116 3.47 9.35 7.09
CA GLY A 116 2.24 8.87 7.67
C GLY A 116 2.32 7.39 8.10
N LEU A 117 2.93 6.54 7.27
CA LEU A 117 3.19 5.14 7.60
C LEU A 117 4.07 5.01 8.85
N LEU A 118 5.16 5.77 8.93
CA LEU A 118 6.06 5.78 10.09
C LEU A 118 5.36 6.32 11.33
N ARG A 119 4.61 7.41 11.20
CA ARG A 119 3.85 8.03 12.30
C ARG A 119 2.90 7.04 12.97
N VAL A 120 2.12 6.29 12.17
CA VAL A 120 1.23 5.25 12.70
C VAL A 120 2.03 4.11 13.33
N THR A 121 3.08 3.66 12.67
CA THR A 121 3.96 2.59 13.18
C THR A 121 4.56 2.99 14.54
N GLN A 122 5.13 4.18 14.65
CA GLN A 122 5.75 4.70 15.88
C GLN A 122 4.72 4.87 17.01
N ALA A 123 3.48 5.23 16.70
CA ALA A 123 2.43 5.35 17.71
C ALA A 123 1.98 3.98 18.27
N VAL A 124 2.04 2.91 17.47
CA VAL A 124 1.63 1.55 17.89
C VAL A 124 2.77 0.79 18.54
N LEU A 125 4.00 0.97 18.09
CA LEU A 125 5.18 0.20 18.50
C LEU A 125 5.44 0.13 20.03
N PRO A 126 5.31 1.20 20.83
CA PRO A 126 5.54 1.12 22.28
C PRO A 126 4.72 0.01 22.94
N HIS A 127 3.44 -0.11 22.59
CA HIS A 127 2.54 -1.11 23.17
C HIS A 127 2.87 -2.54 22.70
N MET A 128 3.25 -2.73 21.44
CA MET A 128 3.71 -4.02 20.95
C MET A 128 5.03 -4.43 21.61
N ARG A 129 5.96 -3.49 21.79
CA ARG A 129 7.26 -3.71 22.40
C ARG A 129 7.15 -4.10 23.88
N GLU A 130 6.31 -3.43 24.67
CA GLU A 130 6.04 -3.76 26.06
C GLU A 130 5.50 -5.19 26.22
N ARG A 131 4.63 -5.61 25.32
CA ARG A 131 4.06 -6.95 25.29
C ARG A 131 4.97 -8.01 24.69
N LYS A 132 6.06 -7.59 24.02
CA LYS A 132 6.95 -8.46 23.24
C LYS A 132 6.17 -9.33 22.24
N ALA A 133 5.15 -8.76 21.63
CA ALA A 133 4.28 -9.43 20.66
C ALA A 133 3.63 -8.40 19.74
N GLY A 134 3.64 -8.68 18.44
CA GLY A 134 2.97 -7.85 17.45
C GLY A 134 3.32 -8.27 16.03
N ARG A 135 2.48 -7.85 15.09
CA ARG A 135 2.71 -8.07 13.66
C ARG A 135 2.37 -6.83 12.88
N ILE A 136 3.31 -6.37 12.04
CA ILE A 136 3.17 -5.15 11.24
C ILE A 136 3.26 -5.54 9.77
N LEU A 137 2.16 -5.32 9.03
CA LEU A 137 2.11 -5.50 7.60
C LEU A 137 2.28 -4.15 6.90
N MET A 138 3.25 -4.08 6.00
CA MET A 138 3.57 -2.89 5.22
C MET A 138 3.12 -3.10 3.77
N LEU A 139 2.12 -2.34 3.31
CA LEU A 139 1.67 -2.41 1.92
C LEU A 139 2.68 -1.67 1.03
N SER A 140 3.59 -2.46 0.43
CA SER A 140 4.48 -2.01 -0.64
C SER A 140 3.77 -2.12 -2.00
N SER A 141 4.48 -2.47 -3.02
CA SER A 141 3.99 -2.65 -4.40
C SER A 141 5.07 -3.33 -5.24
N VAL A 142 4.68 -3.88 -6.39
CA VAL A 142 5.63 -4.18 -7.46
C VAL A 142 6.49 -2.96 -7.82
N ALA A 143 5.96 -1.74 -7.63
CA ALA A 143 6.68 -0.49 -7.82
C ALA A 143 7.79 -0.24 -6.76
N GLY A 144 7.81 -1.00 -5.66
CA GLY A 144 8.94 -1.05 -4.72
C GLY A 144 10.06 -1.99 -5.17
N ILE A 145 9.89 -2.65 -6.31
CA ILE A 145 10.86 -3.60 -6.89
C ILE A 145 11.34 -3.12 -8.26
N LEU A 146 10.42 -2.62 -9.08
CA LEU A 146 10.65 -2.06 -10.42
C LEU A 146 10.14 -0.63 -10.49
N THR A 147 10.74 0.18 -11.36
CA THR A 147 10.29 1.55 -11.61
C THR A 147 9.85 1.71 -13.07
N PRO A 148 8.54 1.63 -13.38
CA PRO A 148 8.05 1.94 -14.72
C PRO A 148 8.18 3.44 -15.03
N PRO A 149 8.23 3.82 -16.32
CA PRO A 149 8.19 5.23 -16.72
C PRO A 149 6.99 5.95 -16.12
N THR A 150 7.13 7.21 -15.78
CA THR A 150 6.17 8.10 -15.11
C THR A 150 5.85 7.74 -13.64
N TYR A 151 6.27 6.57 -13.15
CA TYR A 151 6.05 6.13 -11.78
C TYR A 151 7.25 6.40 -10.85
N GLY A 152 8.24 7.22 -11.26
CA GLY A 152 9.45 7.51 -10.48
C GLY A 152 9.16 7.96 -9.06
N ALA A 153 8.27 8.94 -8.88
CA ALA A 153 7.86 9.42 -7.56
C ALA A 153 7.19 8.34 -6.70
N TYR A 154 6.22 7.63 -7.26
CA TYR A 154 5.51 6.55 -6.53
C TYR A 154 6.46 5.40 -6.20
N SER A 155 7.26 4.96 -7.16
CA SER A 155 8.23 3.88 -6.95
C SER A 155 9.26 4.23 -5.89
N SER A 156 9.79 5.47 -5.89
CA SER A 156 10.73 5.91 -4.86
C SER A 156 10.13 5.81 -3.46
N SER A 157 8.84 6.19 -3.30
CA SER A 157 8.15 6.03 -2.02
C SER A 157 8.02 4.55 -1.62
N LYS A 158 7.73 3.65 -2.57
CA LYS A 158 7.60 2.22 -2.27
C LYS A 158 8.95 1.55 -2.02
N HIS A 159 10.03 1.96 -2.69
CA HIS A 159 11.40 1.54 -2.35
C HIS A 159 11.80 2.01 -0.94
N ALA A 160 11.39 3.21 -0.54
CA ALA A 160 11.61 3.68 0.83
C ALA A 160 10.85 2.82 1.86
N VAL A 161 9.58 2.43 1.58
CA VAL A 161 8.83 1.47 2.43
C VAL A 161 9.56 0.14 2.54
N GLU A 162 10.12 -0.39 1.43
CA GLU A 162 10.93 -1.61 1.43
C GLU A 162 12.14 -1.51 2.36
N ALA A 163 12.91 -0.43 2.23
CA ALA A 163 14.10 -0.19 3.04
C ALA A 163 13.76 -0.06 4.52
N LEU A 164 12.76 0.78 4.87
CA LEU A 164 12.30 0.97 6.25
C LEU A 164 11.77 -0.33 6.86
N SER A 165 11.03 -1.13 6.10
CA SER A 165 10.52 -2.42 6.57
C SER A 165 11.64 -3.41 6.84
N ASN A 166 12.70 -3.42 6.01
CA ASN A 166 13.87 -4.26 6.24
C ASN A 166 14.61 -3.87 7.52
N ALA A 167 14.80 -2.57 7.78
CA ALA A 167 15.40 -2.07 9.02
C ALA A 167 14.55 -2.45 10.23
N LEU A 168 13.25 -2.10 10.22
CA LEU A 168 12.32 -2.40 11.30
C LEU A 168 12.25 -3.90 11.62
N ARG A 169 12.32 -4.78 10.63
CA ARG A 169 12.31 -6.23 10.86
C ARG A 169 13.50 -6.70 11.72
N LEU A 170 14.67 -6.10 11.53
CA LEU A 170 15.87 -6.41 12.31
C LEU A 170 15.82 -5.74 13.69
N GLU A 171 15.43 -4.48 13.74
CA GLU A 171 15.34 -3.69 14.96
C GLU A 171 14.28 -4.22 15.95
N LEU A 172 13.19 -4.79 15.43
CA LEU A 172 12.07 -5.29 16.22
C LEU A 172 12.17 -6.79 16.55
N TYR A 173 13.15 -7.49 15.97
CA TYR A 173 13.39 -8.90 16.23
C TYR A 173 13.58 -9.21 17.75
N PRO A 174 14.33 -8.43 18.53
CA PRO A 174 14.50 -8.67 19.98
C PRO A 174 13.20 -8.56 20.78
N PHE A 175 12.17 -7.93 20.22
CA PHE A 175 10.88 -7.69 20.85
C PHE A 175 9.79 -8.66 20.35
N ASN A 176 10.16 -9.68 19.55
CA ASN A 176 9.21 -10.64 18.97
C ASN A 176 8.08 -9.95 18.19
N ILE A 177 8.41 -8.89 17.45
CA ILE A 177 7.49 -8.17 16.58
C ILE A 177 7.88 -8.45 15.14
N GLU A 178 6.95 -9.00 14.37
CA GLU A 178 7.17 -9.40 12.98
C GLU A 178 6.81 -8.25 12.03
N VAL A 179 7.70 -7.96 11.07
CA VAL A 179 7.46 -6.96 10.02
C VAL A 179 7.43 -7.65 8.67
N ILE A 180 6.30 -7.52 7.97
CA ILE A 180 5.97 -8.26 6.75
C ILE A 180 5.63 -7.29 5.64
N LEU A 181 6.27 -7.45 4.49
CA LEU A 181 5.95 -6.71 3.27
C LEU A 181 4.90 -7.46 2.45
N ILE A 182 3.87 -6.73 2.04
CA ILE A 182 2.89 -7.20 1.05
C ILE A 182 3.16 -6.41 -0.23
N GLU A 183 3.44 -7.12 -1.31
CA GLU A 183 3.89 -6.57 -2.59
C GLU A 183 2.83 -6.85 -3.70
N PRO A 184 1.73 -6.08 -3.75
CA PRO A 184 0.76 -6.20 -4.82
C PRO A 184 1.34 -5.72 -6.15
N GLY A 185 0.94 -6.36 -7.24
CA GLY A 185 1.08 -5.79 -8.57
C GLY A 185 -0.17 -4.98 -8.94
N TYR A 186 -0.58 -5.06 -10.19
CA TYR A 186 -1.82 -4.43 -10.63
C TYR A 186 -3.03 -5.15 -10.03
N ILE A 187 -3.84 -4.42 -9.26
CA ILE A 187 -5.10 -4.90 -8.67
C ILE A 187 -6.19 -3.90 -9.03
N MET A 188 -7.36 -4.37 -9.42
CA MET A 188 -8.49 -3.51 -9.79
C MET A 188 -9.08 -2.83 -8.55
N THR A 189 -8.70 -1.58 -8.30
CA THR A 189 -9.21 -0.73 -7.22
C THR A 189 -9.38 0.71 -7.70
N ASN A 190 -10.05 1.54 -6.91
CA ASN A 190 -10.17 2.97 -7.16
C ASN A 190 -8.85 3.75 -6.94
N PHE A 191 -7.81 3.10 -6.40
CA PHE A 191 -6.49 3.71 -6.18
C PHE A 191 -5.93 4.39 -7.43
N GLN A 192 -6.09 3.76 -8.58
CA GLN A 192 -5.61 4.28 -9.86
C GLN A 192 -6.44 5.47 -10.37
N GLN A 193 -7.73 5.51 -10.06
CA GLN A 193 -8.57 6.64 -10.39
C GLN A 193 -8.11 7.87 -9.60
N THR A 194 -7.90 7.73 -8.30
CA THR A 194 -7.37 8.79 -7.44
C THR A 194 -5.97 9.22 -7.86
N ALA A 195 -5.09 8.26 -8.22
CA ALA A 195 -3.76 8.57 -8.74
C ALA A 195 -3.83 9.32 -10.07
N LYS A 196 -4.79 8.97 -10.95
CA LYS A 196 -5.02 9.65 -12.22
C LYS A 196 -5.56 11.07 -12.00
N GLU A 197 -6.48 11.26 -11.08
CA GLU A 197 -7.01 12.59 -10.71
C GLU A 197 -5.90 13.50 -10.19
N LEU A 198 -5.05 12.99 -9.28
CA LEU A 198 -3.86 13.72 -8.79
C LEU A 198 -2.86 14.03 -9.91
N ALA A 199 -2.74 13.13 -10.91
CA ALA A 199 -1.86 13.27 -12.05
C ALA A 199 -2.51 13.99 -13.25
N GLN A 200 -3.79 14.35 -13.17
CA GLN A 200 -4.55 14.84 -14.32
C GLN A 200 -3.90 16.06 -14.98
N SER A 201 -3.35 16.97 -14.18
CA SER A 201 -2.63 18.14 -14.70
C SER A 201 -1.36 17.79 -15.50
N TYR A 202 -0.74 16.66 -15.18
CA TYR A 202 0.42 16.14 -15.93
C TYR A 202 -0.04 15.46 -17.23
N VAL A 203 -1.13 14.69 -17.16
CA VAL A 203 -1.68 13.97 -18.32
C VAL A 203 -2.28 14.94 -19.33
N GLU A 204 -3.05 15.94 -18.90
CA GLU A 204 -3.61 16.98 -19.77
C GLU A 204 -2.53 17.86 -20.40
N GLY A 205 -1.47 18.18 -19.66
CA GLY A 205 -0.29 18.88 -20.19
C GLY A 205 0.55 18.04 -21.14
N SER A 206 0.35 16.72 -21.18
CA SER A 206 1.20 15.78 -21.94
C SER A 206 1.13 15.98 -23.46
N THR A 207 0.06 16.58 -23.98
CA THR A 207 -0.09 16.84 -25.43
C THR A 207 0.88 17.90 -25.96
N ILE A 208 1.37 18.79 -25.10
CA ILE A 208 2.36 19.83 -25.40
C ILE A 208 3.72 19.55 -24.78
N SER A 209 3.83 18.53 -23.97
CA SER A 209 5.07 18.10 -23.31
C SER A 209 5.97 17.37 -24.31
N PRO A 210 7.31 17.56 -24.27
CA PRO A 210 8.24 16.71 -25.01
C PRO A 210 8.14 15.23 -24.62
N TYR A 211 7.51 14.93 -23.49
CA TYR A 211 7.27 13.57 -22.98
C TYR A 211 5.89 12.99 -23.33
N ALA A 212 5.14 13.60 -24.26
CA ALA A 212 3.79 13.17 -24.64
C ALA A 212 3.72 11.66 -25.03
N LYS A 213 4.72 11.19 -25.79
CA LYS A 213 4.84 9.78 -26.18
C LYS A 213 5.04 8.85 -24.95
N ILE A 214 5.81 9.31 -23.97
CA ILE A 214 6.08 8.55 -22.71
C ILE A 214 4.80 8.46 -21.86
N TYR A 215 4.07 9.57 -21.72
CA TYR A 215 2.77 9.55 -20.99
C TYR A 215 1.76 8.62 -21.66
N SER A 216 1.62 8.71 -22.98
CA SER A 216 0.69 7.84 -23.72
C SER A 216 1.09 6.36 -23.61
N GLY A 217 2.38 6.05 -23.72
CA GLY A 217 2.90 4.69 -23.53
C GLY A 217 2.68 4.18 -22.11
N ALA A 218 2.89 5.04 -21.09
CA ALA A 218 2.64 4.69 -19.70
C ALA A 218 1.15 4.42 -19.43
N ILE A 219 0.25 5.25 -19.96
CA ILE A 219 -1.20 5.06 -19.84
C ILE A 219 -1.64 3.77 -20.54
N ALA A 220 -1.14 3.50 -21.74
CA ALA A 220 -1.44 2.28 -22.48
C ALA A 220 -0.92 1.04 -21.74
N GLY A 221 0.33 1.07 -21.24
CA GLY A 221 0.92 -0.01 -20.46
C GLY A 221 0.18 -0.27 -19.14
N ALA A 222 -0.27 0.79 -18.47
CA ALA A 222 -1.10 0.69 -17.28
C ALA A 222 -2.47 0.06 -17.59
N THR A 223 -3.07 0.45 -18.70
CA THR A 223 -4.37 -0.07 -19.14
C THR A 223 -4.28 -1.54 -19.54
N SER A 224 -3.23 -1.96 -20.26
CA SER A 224 -3.03 -3.38 -20.61
C SER A 224 -2.79 -4.22 -19.37
N SER A 225 -1.93 -3.77 -18.46
CA SER A 225 -1.67 -4.47 -17.19
C SER A 225 -2.94 -4.63 -16.34
N ARG A 226 -3.85 -3.63 -16.37
CA ARG A 226 -5.16 -3.72 -15.70
C ARG A 226 -6.06 -4.77 -16.35
N ARG A 227 -6.10 -4.85 -17.68
CA ARG A 227 -6.92 -5.84 -18.41
C ARG A 227 -6.39 -7.26 -18.22
N GLU A 228 -5.09 -7.42 -18.16
CA GLU A 228 -4.42 -8.71 -17.97
C GLU A 228 -4.49 -9.21 -16.53
N SER A 229 -4.59 -8.31 -15.55
CA SER A 229 -4.67 -8.70 -14.15
C SER A 229 -6.05 -9.23 -13.80
N LYS A 230 -6.09 -10.53 -13.46
CA LYS A 230 -7.27 -11.19 -12.90
C LYS A 230 -7.29 -11.13 -11.35
N THR A 231 -6.30 -10.48 -10.74
CA THR A 231 -6.16 -10.42 -9.28
C THR A 231 -7.10 -9.36 -8.71
N THR A 232 -7.89 -9.76 -7.74
CA THR A 232 -8.90 -8.91 -7.08
C THR A 232 -8.39 -8.37 -5.74
N PRO A 233 -9.03 -7.35 -5.15
CA PRO A 233 -8.76 -6.92 -3.79
C PRO A 233 -8.90 -8.06 -2.77
N GLU A 234 -9.86 -8.98 -2.98
CA GLU A 234 -10.10 -10.15 -2.13
C GLU A 234 -8.95 -11.16 -2.20
N ASP A 235 -8.30 -11.31 -3.37
CA ASP A 235 -7.10 -12.13 -3.49
C ASP A 235 -5.96 -11.58 -2.62
N CYS A 236 -5.78 -10.26 -2.64
CA CYS A 236 -4.80 -9.60 -1.78
C CYS A 236 -5.16 -9.74 -0.30
N ALA A 237 -6.45 -9.59 0.05
CA ALA A 237 -6.93 -9.80 1.42
C ALA A 237 -6.65 -11.22 1.91
N ARG A 238 -6.78 -12.25 1.07
CA ARG A 238 -6.40 -13.63 1.42
C ARG A 238 -4.91 -13.78 1.68
N VAL A 239 -4.06 -13.09 0.93
CA VAL A 239 -2.60 -13.09 1.18
C VAL A 239 -2.28 -12.39 2.51
N ILE A 240 -2.95 -11.27 2.81
CA ILE A 240 -2.83 -10.56 4.08
C ILE A 240 -3.24 -11.49 5.24
N LEU A 241 -4.41 -12.14 5.15
CA LEU A 241 -4.89 -13.09 6.15
C LEU A 241 -3.86 -14.22 6.37
N HIS A 242 -3.38 -14.84 5.28
CA HIS A 242 -2.36 -15.88 5.37
C HIS A 242 -1.07 -15.38 6.06
N ALA A 243 -0.63 -14.15 5.76
CA ALA A 243 0.53 -13.56 6.43
C ALA A 243 0.29 -13.30 7.93
N ILE A 244 -0.96 -13.00 8.33
CA ILE A 244 -1.34 -12.83 9.74
C ILE A 244 -1.39 -14.18 10.46
N GLU A 245 -1.92 -15.22 9.84
CA GLU A 245 -2.15 -16.54 10.46
C GLU A 245 -0.91 -17.45 10.46
N ALA A 246 0.08 -17.16 9.61
CA ALA A 246 1.29 -17.99 9.52
C ALA A 246 2.05 -17.99 10.86
N SER A 247 2.41 -19.18 11.37
CA SER A 247 3.24 -19.34 12.58
C SER A 247 4.66 -18.78 12.37
N HIS A 248 5.19 -18.90 11.15
CA HIS A 248 6.47 -18.35 10.72
C HIS A 248 6.26 -17.61 9.39
N PRO A 249 5.81 -16.36 9.42
CA PRO A 249 5.53 -15.63 8.19
C PRO A 249 6.80 -15.32 7.41
N LYS A 250 6.67 -15.33 6.08
CA LYS A 250 7.74 -14.84 5.21
C LYS A 250 7.91 -13.34 5.39
N ALA A 251 9.13 -12.84 5.21
CA ALA A 251 9.38 -11.40 5.23
C ALA A 251 8.63 -10.64 4.09
N ARG A 252 8.28 -11.34 3.01
CA ARG A 252 7.66 -10.77 1.80
C ARG A 252 6.62 -11.69 1.20
N TYR A 253 5.51 -11.11 0.75
CA TYR A 253 4.45 -11.80 0.02
C TYR A 253 4.11 -11.03 -1.26
N THR A 254 4.58 -11.52 -2.40
CA THR A 254 4.19 -11.01 -3.72
C THR A 254 2.82 -11.56 -4.09
N VAL A 255 1.86 -10.66 -4.42
CA VAL A 255 0.46 -11.06 -4.61
C VAL A 255 0.18 -11.50 -6.05
N THR A 256 0.64 -10.73 -7.04
CA THR A 256 0.33 -11.02 -8.45
C THR A 256 1.43 -11.81 -9.15
N PRO A 257 1.12 -12.56 -10.23
CA PRO A 257 2.15 -13.21 -11.04
C PRO A 257 3.22 -12.22 -11.54
N LEU A 258 2.79 -11.03 -11.97
CA LEU A 258 3.72 -9.97 -12.41
C LEU A 258 4.69 -9.57 -11.29
N ALA A 259 4.20 -9.39 -10.05
CA ALA A 259 5.06 -9.06 -8.93
C ALA A 259 6.08 -10.18 -8.63
N LYS A 260 5.67 -11.44 -8.76
CA LYS A 260 6.59 -12.60 -8.60
C LYS A 260 7.70 -12.58 -9.64
N TRP A 261 7.34 -12.36 -10.91
CA TRP A 261 8.31 -12.25 -12.00
C TRP A 261 9.22 -11.04 -11.85
N ALA A 262 8.67 -9.88 -11.46
CA ALA A 262 9.44 -8.68 -11.19
C ALA A 262 10.49 -8.90 -10.08
N ALA A 263 10.07 -9.50 -8.96
CA ALA A 263 10.95 -9.80 -7.84
C ALA A 263 12.07 -10.80 -8.20
N PHE A 264 11.75 -11.79 -9.02
CA PHE A 264 12.73 -12.74 -9.52
C PHE A 264 13.67 -12.08 -10.53
N GLY A 265 13.11 -11.40 -11.55
CA GLY A 265 13.90 -10.75 -12.60
C GLY A 265 14.88 -9.72 -12.05
N ARG A 266 14.45 -8.87 -11.10
CA ARG A 266 15.30 -7.84 -10.48
C ARG A 266 16.52 -8.40 -9.74
N ARG A 267 16.46 -9.67 -9.31
CA ARG A 267 17.58 -10.33 -8.62
C ARG A 267 18.63 -10.89 -9.55
N ILE A 268 18.28 -11.22 -10.79
CA ILE A 268 19.15 -11.96 -11.71
C ILE A 268 19.43 -11.23 -13.02
N LEU A 269 18.57 -10.30 -13.44
CA LEU A 269 18.75 -9.58 -14.69
C LEU A 269 19.53 -8.28 -14.45
N PRO A 270 20.52 -7.96 -15.30
CA PRO A 270 21.18 -6.67 -15.29
C PRO A 270 20.20 -5.55 -15.70
N ASP A 271 20.46 -4.33 -15.22
CA ASP A 271 19.61 -3.17 -15.46
C ASP A 271 19.34 -2.94 -16.96
N THR A 272 20.35 -3.13 -17.81
CA THR A 272 20.23 -2.96 -19.29
C THR A 272 19.14 -3.85 -19.92
N LEU A 273 19.00 -5.09 -19.45
CA LEU A 273 17.95 -5.99 -19.92
C LEU A 273 16.57 -5.60 -19.37
N MET A 274 16.52 -5.19 -18.11
CA MET A 274 15.29 -4.71 -17.49
C MET A 274 14.80 -3.44 -18.18
N ASP A 275 15.68 -2.49 -18.44
CA ASP A 275 15.39 -1.27 -19.16
C ASP A 275 14.90 -1.55 -20.59
N SER A 276 15.54 -2.49 -21.28
CA SER A 276 15.12 -2.91 -22.62
C SER A 276 13.70 -3.48 -22.60
N PHE A 277 13.39 -4.33 -21.60
CA PHE A 277 12.05 -4.87 -21.40
C PHE A 277 11.02 -3.76 -21.14
N LEU A 278 11.33 -2.82 -20.23
CA LEU A 278 10.44 -1.71 -19.90
C LEU A 278 10.22 -0.77 -21.08
N ARG A 279 11.29 -0.40 -21.81
CA ARG A 279 11.17 0.42 -23.04
C ARG A 279 10.23 -0.22 -24.03
N ARG A 280 10.40 -1.52 -24.30
CA ARG A 280 9.55 -2.25 -25.24
C ARG A 280 8.09 -2.32 -24.76
N LYS A 281 7.88 -2.60 -23.47
CA LYS A 281 6.54 -2.70 -22.89
C LYS A 281 5.78 -1.38 -22.92
N PHE A 282 6.48 -0.25 -22.75
CA PHE A 282 5.88 1.09 -22.69
C PHE A 282 6.06 1.89 -23.99
N GLY A 283 6.53 1.25 -25.08
CA GLY A 283 6.65 1.88 -26.38
C GLY A 283 7.65 3.06 -26.44
N ILE A 284 8.70 3.01 -25.60
CA ILE A 284 9.72 4.06 -25.57
C ILE A 284 10.78 3.76 -26.61
N VAL A 285 10.84 4.59 -27.63
CA VAL A 285 11.83 4.54 -28.72
C VAL A 285 12.70 5.80 -28.69
N ARG A 286 13.89 5.71 -29.24
CA ARG A 286 14.71 6.90 -29.50
C ARG A 286 14.01 7.73 -30.59
N GLU A 287 14.05 9.05 -30.49
CA GLU A 287 13.75 9.91 -31.61
C GLU A 287 14.89 9.71 -32.60
N GLU A 288 14.58 9.26 -33.82
CA GLU A 288 15.55 9.25 -34.89
C GLU A 288 15.83 10.71 -35.24
N GLU A 289 17.10 11.06 -35.37
CA GLU A 289 17.51 12.33 -35.94
C GLU A 289 17.04 12.32 -37.40
N ASP A 290 15.99 13.10 -37.73
CA ASP A 290 15.56 13.41 -39.11
C ASP A 290 16.60 14.24 -39.84
#